data_7f9baeed4fcbaabe8c82296655edff6c
#
_entry.id   7f9baeed4fcbaabe8c82296655edff6c
#
_cell.length_a   1.000
_cell.length_b   1.000
_cell.length_c   1.000
_cell.angle_alpha   90.00
_cell.angle_beta   90.00
_cell.angle_gamma   90.00
#
_symmetry.space_group_name_H-M   'P 1'
#
loop_
_entity.id
_entity.type
_entity.pdbx_description
1 polymer ?
#
loop_
_entity_poly.entity_id
_entity_poly.type
_entity_poly.pdbx_seq_one_letter_code
_entity_poly.pdbx_strand_id
1 'polypeptide(L)'
;MIEAVDTLLVDVPTIRPHKLSVATMNAQALVLVRIRCSDGIEGWGEATTIGGLNYGEESPESIKVNIDTYIAPLIIGMNANEIAKVMNQLRKTIQGNRFAKCAIETALLDAKGKRLGIPVSELLGGRLRDELPVAWTLASGDTKKDI
;
A
#
# COMPACT_ATOMS: atom_id res chain seq x y z
N MET A 1 16.49 -1.07 -13.26
CA MET A 1 15.26 -1.64 -13.88
C MET A 1 14.51 -2.39 -12.80
N ILE A 2 13.20 -2.58 -12.92
CA ILE A 2 12.41 -3.45 -12.05
C ILE A 2 12.71 -4.90 -12.43
N GLU A 3 13.26 -5.69 -11.51
CA GLU A 3 13.58 -7.11 -11.75
C GLU A 3 12.50 -8.04 -11.24
N ALA A 4 11.90 -7.70 -10.11
CA ALA A 4 10.83 -8.51 -9.53
C ALA A 4 9.85 -7.66 -8.71
N VAL A 5 8.65 -8.17 -8.60
CA VAL A 5 7.58 -7.67 -7.74
C VAL A 5 7.06 -8.85 -6.93
N ASP A 6 7.25 -8.79 -5.63
CA ASP A 6 6.78 -9.82 -4.70
C ASP A 6 5.64 -9.25 -3.85
N THR A 7 4.64 -10.05 -3.55
CA THR A 7 3.53 -9.65 -2.67
C THR A 7 3.37 -10.61 -1.49
N LEU A 8 3.10 -10.04 -0.33
CA LEU A 8 2.87 -10.78 0.91
C LEU A 8 1.52 -10.37 1.49
N LEU A 9 0.69 -11.34 1.83
CA LEU A 9 -0.53 -11.11 2.60
C LEU A 9 -0.21 -11.34 4.08
N VAL A 10 -0.44 -10.33 4.91
CA VAL A 10 -0.06 -10.31 6.32
C VAL A 10 -1.23 -9.85 7.17
N ASP A 11 -1.60 -10.63 8.18
CA ASP A 11 -2.57 -10.24 9.19
C ASP A 11 -1.87 -9.66 10.42
N VAL A 12 -2.12 -8.38 10.69
CA VAL A 12 -1.60 -7.68 11.87
C VAL A 12 -2.70 -7.61 12.92
N PRO A 13 -2.54 -8.28 14.07
CA PRO A 13 -3.54 -8.23 15.13
C PRO A 13 -3.79 -6.81 15.61
N THR A 14 -5.04 -6.43 15.80
CA THR A 14 -5.40 -5.15 16.41
C THR A 14 -5.16 -5.18 17.93
N ILE A 15 -4.82 -4.04 18.52
CA ILE A 15 -4.61 -3.90 19.98
C ILE A 15 -5.87 -4.34 20.76
N ARG A 16 -7.03 -4.10 20.19
CA ARG A 16 -8.35 -4.50 20.67
C ARG A 16 -9.28 -4.75 19.48
N PRO A 17 -10.36 -5.54 19.64
CA PRO A 17 -11.36 -5.68 18.60
C PRO A 17 -11.89 -4.30 18.17
N HIS A 18 -11.87 -4.02 16.88
CA HIS A 18 -12.40 -2.79 16.32
C HIS A 18 -13.79 -3.05 15.74
N LYS A 19 -14.81 -2.56 16.44
CA LYS A 19 -16.21 -2.74 16.07
C LYS A 19 -16.62 -1.68 15.07
N LEU A 20 -16.95 -2.12 13.87
CA LEU A 20 -17.54 -1.29 12.82
C LEU A 20 -19.04 -1.53 12.74
N SER A 21 -19.75 -0.72 11.97
CA SER A 21 -21.20 -0.90 11.74
C SER A 21 -21.57 -2.23 11.08
N VAL A 22 -20.67 -2.75 10.23
CA VAL A 22 -20.90 -3.94 9.39
C VAL A 22 -20.00 -5.14 9.74
N ALA A 23 -18.97 -4.93 10.56
CA ALA A 23 -18.01 -5.98 10.91
C ALA A 23 -17.28 -5.69 12.21
N THR A 24 -16.70 -6.72 12.83
CA THR A 24 -15.75 -6.55 13.93
C THR A 24 -14.39 -7.08 13.45
N MET A 25 -13.38 -6.23 13.49
CA MET A 25 -12.02 -6.57 13.06
C MET A 25 -11.17 -6.93 14.28
N ASN A 26 -10.52 -8.08 14.23
CA ASN A 26 -9.53 -8.53 15.23
C ASN A 26 -8.10 -8.46 14.67
N ALA A 27 -7.96 -8.30 13.38
CA ALA A 27 -6.71 -8.11 12.67
C ALA A 27 -6.93 -7.19 11.47
N GLN A 28 -5.88 -6.53 11.02
CA GLN A 28 -5.83 -5.79 9.78
C GLN A 28 -5.05 -6.61 8.76
N ALA A 29 -5.71 -7.02 7.68
CA ALA A 29 -5.06 -7.70 6.57
C ALA A 29 -4.37 -6.66 5.68
N LEU A 30 -3.06 -6.83 5.48
CA LEU A 30 -2.20 -5.97 4.69
C LEU A 30 -1.67 -6.74 3.48
N VAL A 31 -1.60 -6.08 2.34
CA VAL A 31 -0.83 -6.53 1.18
C VAL A 31 0.45 -5.73 1.11
N LEU A 32 1.55 -6.33 1.51
CA LEU A 32 2.87 -5.74 1.36
C LEU A 32 3.40 -6.03 -0.05
N VAL A 33 3.94 -5.02 -0.69
CA VAL A 33 4.54 -5.11 -2.02
C VAL A 33 6.01 -4.78 -1.92
N ARG A 34 6.86 -5.67 -2.42
CA ARG A 34 8.30 -5.45 -2.55
C ARG A 34 8.67 -5.38 -4.03
N ILE A 35 9.24 -4.27 -4.45
CA ILE A 35 9.84 -4.10 -5.78
C ILE A 35 11.36 -4.22 -5.63
N ARG A 36 11.94 -5.19 -6.33
CA ARG A 36 13.41 -5.35 -6.42
C ARG A 36 13.92 -4.75 -7.71
N CYS A 37 14.95 -3.95 -7.60
CA CYS A 37 15.59 -3.27 -8.74
C CYS A 37 16.95 -3.86 -9.06
N SER A 38 17.38 -3.75 -10.32
CA SER A 38 18.66 -4.26 -10.83
C SER A 38 19.92 -3.63 -10.21
N ASP A 39 19.76 -2.54 -9.49
CA ASP A 39 20.83 -1.89 -8.71
C ASP A 39 20.87 -2.32 -7.24
N GLY A 40 20.11 -3.36 -6.88
CA GLY A 40 20.02 -3.90 -5.53
C GLY A 40 19.10 -3.11 -4.59
N ILE A 41 18.51 -2.02 -5.05
CA ILE A 41 17.55 -1.26 -4.24
C ILE A 41 16.21 -2.02 -4.17
N GLU A 42 15.66 -2.08 -2.96
CA GLU A 42 14.32 -2.61 -2.70
C GLU A 42 13.39 -1.49 -2.26
N GLY A 43 12.23 -1.38 -2.90
CA GLY A 43 11.17 -0.49 -2.49
C GLY A 43 9.99 -1.26 -1.91
N TRP A 44 9.40 -0.72 -0.85
CA TRP A 44 8.27 -1.31 -0.16
C TRP A 44 7.04 -0.42 -0.26
N GLY A 45 5.91 -1.05 -0.54
CA GLY A 45 4.59 -0.42 -0.55
C GLY A 45 3.57 -1.27 0.18
N GLU A 46 2.44 -0.68 0.48
CA GLU A 46 1.37 -1.34 1.22
C GLU A 46 0.01 -0.97 0.63
N ALA A 47 -0.89 -1.93 0.62
CA ALA A 47 -2.32 -1.68 0.46
C ALA A 47 -3.10 -2.43 1.52
N THR A 48 -4.18 -1.82 1.97
CA THR A 48 -5.10 -2.43 2.92
C THR A 48 -6.52 -1.97 2.68
N THR A 49 -7.47 -2.74 3.18
CA THR A 49 -8.89 -2.41 3.17
C THR A 49 -9.47 -2.59 4.56
N ILE A 50 -10.51 -1.84 4.89
CA ILE A 50 -11.19 -1.97 6.18
C ILE A 50 -12.29 -3.01 6.04
N GLY A 51 -12.20 -4.11 6.84
CA GLY A 51 -13.22 -5.15 6.85
C GLY A 51 -13.41 -5.90 5.53
N GLY A 52 -12.35 -6.16 4.79
CA GLY A 52 -12.40 -6.83 3.49
C GLY A 52 -13.11 -5.96 2.43
N LEU A 53 -14.23 -6.43 1.88
CA LEU A 53 -15.00 -5.73 0.85
C LEU A 53 -16.07 -4.76 1.41
N ASN A 54 -16.13 -4.53 2.73
CA ASN A 54 -17.20 -3.74 3.33
C ASN A 54 -17.11 -2.23 3.02
N TYR A 55 -15.90 -1.71 2.81
CA TYR A 55 -15.65 -0.28 2.58
C TYR A 55 -14.94 0.02 1.26
N GLY A 56 -14.75 -0.98 0.42
CA GLY A 56 -14.09 -0.80 -0.86
C GLY A 56 -14.41 -1.93 -1.83
N GLU A 57 -14.05 -1.74 -3.09
CA GLU A 57 -14.30 -2.68 -4.18
C GLU A 57 -13.15 -3.70 -4.35
N GLU A 58 -12.09 -3.59 -3.57
CA GLU A 58 -10.94 -4.49 -3.57
C GLU A 58 -10.81 -5.15 -2.20
N SER A 59 -10.54 -6.46 -2.15
CA SER A 59 -10.14 -7.16 -0.94
C SER A 59 -8.61 -7.35 -0.92
N PRO A 60 -7.98 -7.63 0.23
CA PRO A 60 -6.55 -7.92 0.28
C PRO A 60 -6.14 -9.05 -0.68
N GLU A 61 -6.96 -10.11 -0.77
CA GLU A 61 -6.72 -11.23 -1.68
C GLU A 61 -6.80 -10.79 -3.15
N SER A 62 -7.81 -9.98 -3.51
CA SER A 62 -7.95 -9.48 -4.88
C SER A 62 -6.82 -8.53 -5.26
N ILE A 63 -6.38 -7.68 -4.33
CA ILE A 63 -5.22 -6.80 -4.51
C ILE A 63 -3.97 -7.64 -4.82
N LYS A 64 -3.69 -8.66 -3.99
CA LYS A 64 -2.55 -9.56 -4.20
C LYS A 64 -2.63 -10.25 -5.56
N VAL A 65 -3.76 -10.89 -5.87
CA VAL A 65 -3.93 -11.61 -7.14
C VAL A 65 -3.76 -10.67 -8.34
N ASN A 66 -4.33 -9.46 -8.28
CA ASN A 66 -4.21 -8.49 -9.36
C ASN A 66 -2.77 -7.98 -9.55
N ILE A 67 -2.03 -7.79 -8.46
CA ILE A 67 -0.61 -7.42 -8.56
C ILE A 67 0.18 -8.56 -9.18
N ASP A 68 0.08 -9.78 -8.66
CA ASP A 68 0.88 -10.92 -9.09
C ASP A 68 0.60 -11.31 -10.55
N THR A 69 -0.68 -11.32 -10.94
CA THR A 69 -1.11 -11.86 -12.22
C THR A 69 -1.08 -10.84 -13.36
N TYR A 70 -1.45 -9.58 -13.06
CA TYR A 70 -1.68 -8.58 -14.10
C TYR A 70 -0.73 -7.39 -14.05
N ILE A 71 -0.39 -6.89 -12.84
CA ILE A 71 0.42 -5.67 -12.71
C ILE A 71 1.92 -5.99 -12.82
N ALA A 72 2.40 -6.97 -12.06
CA ALA A 72 3.82 -7.31 -12.04
C ALA A 72 4.39 -7.63 -13.44
N PRO A 73 3.74 -8.48 -14.27
CA PRO A 73 4.23 -8.75 -15.62
C PRO A 73 4.32 -7.52 -16.53
N LEU A 74 3.48 -6.50 -16.30
CA LEU A 74 3.47 -5.27 -17.10
C LEU A 74 4.61 -4.31 -16.76
N ILE A 75 5.12 -4.37 -15.53
CA ILE A 75 6.11 -3.39 -15.04
C ILE A 75 7.51 -3.97 -14.89
N ILE A 76 7.68 -5.28 -14.82
CA ILE A 76 9.00 -5.94 -14.85
C ILE A 76 9.73 -5.51 -16.13
N GLY A 77 11.00 -5.12 -15.99
CA GLY A 77 11.81 -4.57 -17.08
C GLY A 77 11.64 -3.06 -17.31
N MET A 78 10.68 -2.40 -16.68
CA MET A 78 10.57 -0.93 -16.73
C MET A 78 11.59 -0.24 -15.82
N ASN A 79 11.88 1.02 -16.11
CA ASN A 79 12.75 1.82 -15.26
C ASN A 79 12.00 2.28 -14.00
N ALA A 80 12.40 1.78 -12.82
CA ALA A 80 11.80 2.13 -11.54
C ALA A 80 11.88 3.63 -11.17
N ASN A 81 12.79 4.39 -11.79
CA ASN A 81 12.89 5.84 -11.58
C ASN A 81 11.82 6.64 -12.34
N GLU A 82 11.25 6.06 -13.40
CA GLU A 82 10.22 6.68 -14.24
C GLU A 82 8.81 6.40 -13.69
N ILE A 83 8.56 6.74 -12.42
CA ILE A 83 7.31 6.41 -11.70
C ILE A 83 6.07 6.82 -12.50
N ALA A 84 6.05 8.05 -13.00
CA ALA A 84 4.92 8.56 -13.79
C ALA A 84 4.65 7.71 -15.05
N LYS A 85 5.70 7.19 -15.69
CA LYS A 85 5.59 6.33 -16.87
C LYS A 85 5.03 4.95 -16.51
N VAL A 86 5.52 4.34 -15.42
CA VAL A 86 5.00 3.07 -14.89
C VAL A 86 3.52 3.24 -14.54
N MET A 87 3.17 4.26 -13.77
CA MET A 87 1.78 4.51 -13.37
C MET A 87 0.86 4.85 -14.54
N ASN A 88 1.37 5.55 -15.57
CA ASN A 88 0.61 5.80 -16.79
C ASN A 88 0.33 4.50 -17.57
N GLN A 89 1.30 3.59 -17.65
CA GLN A 89 1.11 2.26 -18.25
C GLN A 89 -0.01 1.51 -17.50
N LEU A 90 0.06 1.48 -16.17
CA LEU A 90 -0.96 0.81 -15.36
C LEU A 90 -2.35 1.44 -15.51
N ARG A 91 -2.44 2.77 -15.58
CA ARG A 91 -3.74 3.46 -15.80
C ARG A 91 -4.38 3.12 -17.14
N LYS A 92 -3.57 2.96 -18.18
CA LYS A 92 -4.05 2.63 -19.54
C LYS A 92 -4.49 1.16 -19.67
N THR A 93 -3.81 0.25 -18.96
CA THR A 93 -3.96 -1.19 -19.17
C THR A 93 -4.90 -1.84 -18.17
N ILE A 94 -4.91 -1.36 -16.92
CA ILE A 94 -5.70 -1.93 -15.81
C ILE A 94 -6.81 -0.96 -15.42
N GLN A 95 -8.06 -1.38 -15.52
CA GLN A 95 -9.19 -0.60 -15.03
C GLN A 95 -9.34 -0.74 -13.51
N GLY A 96 -9.78 0.32 -12.80
CA GLY A 96 -9.96 0.27 -11.35
C GLY A 96 -8.67 -0.10 -10.60
N ASN A 97 -8.77 -1.02 -9.65
CA ASN A 97 -7.65 -1.58 -8.88
C ASN A 97 -6.76 -0.49 -8.25
N ARG A 98 -7.39 0.46 -7.57
CA ARG A 98 -6.74 1.67 -7.08
C ARG A 98 -5.80 1.38 -5.91
N PHE A 99 -6.20 0.46 -5.01
CA PHE A 99 -5.36 0.06 -3.88
C PHE A 99 -4.12 -0.69 -4.36
N ALA A 100 -4.30 -1.63 -5.30
CA ALA A 100 -3.17 -2.33 -5.92
C ALA A 100 -2.18 -1.35 -6.58
N LYS A 101 -2.68 -0.38 -7.34
CA LYS A 101 -1.85 0.66 -7.98
C LYS A 101 -1.16 1.56 -6.96
N CYS A 102 -1.85 1.93 -5.88
CA CYS A 102 -1.29 2.74 -4.80
C CYS A 102 -0.10 2.03 -4.14
N ALA A 103 -0.22 0.73 -3.85
CA ALA A 103 0.87 -0.06 -3.28
C ALA A 103 2.11 -0.10 -4.21
N ILE A 104 1.90 -0.24 -5.52
CA ILE A 104 3.00 -0.18 -6.52
C ILE A 104 3.64 1.21 -6.53
N GLU A 105 2.84 2.27 -6.56
CA GLU A 105 3.36 3.65 -6.59
C GLU A 105 4.17 3.98 -5.34
N THR A 106 3.67 3.57 -4.16
CA THR A 106 4.37 3.74 -2.88
C THR A 106 5.70 2.99 -2.87
N ALA A 107 5.72 1.74 -3.36
CA ALA A 107 6.95 0.96 -3.47
C ALA A 107 7.98 1.62 -4.41
N LEU A 108 7.54 2.18 -5.52
CA LEU A 108 8.42 2.90 -6.45
C LEU A 108 8.97 4.20 -5.84
N LEU A 109 8.13 4.94 -5.10
CA LEU A 109 8.55 6.15 -4.37
C LEU A 109 9.57 5.80 -3.28
N ASP A 110 9.35 4.73 -2.52
CA ASP A 110 10.29 4.26 -1.51
C ASP A 110 11.64 3.85 -2.14
N ALA A 111 11.62 3.08 -3.22
CA ALA A 111 12.83 2.71 -3.96
C ALA A 111 13.59 3.95 -4.47
N LYS A 112 12.87 4.95 -4.98
CA LYS A 112 13.47 6.20 -5.46
C LYS A 112 14.06 7.03 -4.33
N GLY A 113 13.35 7.16 -3.21
CA GLY A 113 13.84 7.85 -2.02
C GLY A 113 15.13 7.21 -1.48
N LYS A 114 15.15 5.88 -1.35
CA LYS A 114 16.34 5.11 -0.94
C LYS A 114 17.52 5.32 -1.89
N ARG A 115 17.28 5.29 -3.19
CA ARG A 115 18.32 5.50 -4.22
C ARG A 115 18.93 6.88 -4.16
N LEU A 116 18.14 7.90 -3.86
CA LEU A 116 18.59 9.28 -3.74
C LEU A 116 19.07 9.65 -2.33
N GLY A 117 18.86 8.78 -1.34
CA GLY A 117 19.20 9.05 0.07
C GLY A 117 18.33 10.15 0.70
N ILE A 118 17.09 10.33 0.23
CA ILE A 118 16.15 11.34 0.72
C ILE A 118 14.81 10.71 1.14
N PRO A 119 14.09 11.30 2.09
CA PRO A 119 12.76 10.82 2.44
C PRO A 119 11.76 11.05 1.29
N VAL A 120 10.71 10.22 1.23
CA VAL A 120 9.66 10.33 0.20
C VAL A 120 8.97 11.70 0.22
N SER A 121 8.86 12.35 1.39
CA SER A 121 8.32 13.71 1.50
C SER A 121 9.05 14.71 0.60
N GLU A 122 10.38 14.58 0.46
CA GLU A 122 11.16 15.46 -0.43
C GLU A 122 10.86 15.20 -1.91
N LEU A 123 10.54 13.97 -2.28
CA LEU A 123 10.07 13.64 -3.65
C LEU A 123 8.71 14.26 -3.96
N LEU A 124 7.91 14.54 -2.93
CA LEU A 124 6.56 15.07 -3.04
C LEU A 124 6.47 16.60 -2.82
N GLY A 125 7.62 17.28 -2.74
CA GLY A 125 7.66 18.74 -2.62
C GLY A 125 8.07 19.26 -1.25
N GLY A 126 8.53 18.39 -0.36
CA GLY A 126 9.04 18.74 0.96
C GLY A 126 8.05 18.50 2.10
N ARG A 127 8.60 18.44 3.30
CA ARG A 127 7.84 18.15 4.51
C ARG A 127 7.13 19.40 5.02
N LEU A 128 5.80 19.36 5.10
CA LEU A 128 4.99 20.46 5.60
C LEU A 128 4.90 20.46 7.14
N ARG A 129 4.96 19.27 7.78
CA ARG A 129 4.79 19.12 9.24
C ARG A 129 5.78 18.09 9.77
N ASP A 130 6.25 18.29 10.99
CA ASP A 130 7.16 17.36 11.67
C ASP A 130 6.39 16.28 12.44
N GLU A 131 5.15 16.57 12.83
CA GLU A 131 4.27 15.68 13.58
C GLU A 131 2.82 15.80 13.11
N LEU A 132 2.07 14.72 13.26
CA LEU A 132 0.64 14.66 12.97
C LEU A 132 -0.10 14.21 14.24
N PRO A 133 -1.13 14.95 14.70
CA PRO A 133 -1.96 14.47 15.81
C PRO A 133 -2.73 13.22 15.40
N VAL A 134 -2.78 12.24 16.28
CA VAL A 134 -3.51 10.99 16.05
C VAL A 134 -4.98 11.17 16.45
N ALA A 135 -5.89 10.89 15.54
CA ALA A 135 -7.30 10.77 15.85
C ALA A 135 -7.56 9.42 16.54
N TRP A 136 -7.99 9.46 17.80
CA TRP A 136 -8.36 8.26 18.53
C TRP A 136 -9.86 8.02 18.42
N THR A 137 -10.27 6.89 17.87
CA THR A 137 -11.69 6.56 17.70
C THR A 137 -12.22 5.82 18.93
N LEU A 138 -13.26 6.38 19.53
CA LEU A 138 -14.02 5.74 20.61
C LEU A 138 -15.09 4.83 19.97
N ALA A 139 -14.75 3.58 19.71
CA ALA A 139 -15.56 2.68 18.90
C ALA A 139 -15.69 1.26 19.48
N SER A 140 -15.47 1.08 20.80
CA SER A 140 -15.66 -0.24 21.42
C SER A 140 -17.14 -0.62 21.56
N GLY A 141 -18.04 0.36 21.51
CA GLY A 141 -19.47 0.21 21.84
C GLY A 141 -19.72 0.09 23.35
N ASP A 142 -18.71 0.35 24.18
CA ASP A 142 -18.77 0.37 25.63
C ASP A 142 -18.07 1.63 26.15
N THR A 143 -18.85 2.61 26.61
CA THR A 143 -18.34 3.91 27.06
C THR A 143 -17.28 3.79 28.17
N LYS A 144 -17.38 2.77 29.04
CA LYS A 144 -16.38 2.58 30.10
C LYS A 144 -15.03 2.07 29.60
N LYS A 145 -14.99 1.47 28.43
CA LYS A 145 -13.75 0.99 27.79
C LYS A 145 -13.13 2.04 26.87
N ASP A 146 -13.91 3.02 26.48
CA ASP A 146 -13.51 4.08 25.55
C ASP A 146 -12.98 5.34 26.28
N ILE A 147 -13.30 5.48 27.57
CA ILE A 147 -12.84 6.55 28.48
C ILE A 147 -11.89 5.95 29.52
#